data_405f5467629a68d653ae7ffcaf513bd3
#
_entry.id   405f5467629a68d653ae7ffcaf513bd3
#
_cell.length_a   1.000
_cell.length_b   1.000
_cell.length_c   1.000
_cell.angle_alpha   90.00
_cell.angle_beta   90.00
_cell.angle_gamma   90.00
#
_symmetry.space_group_name_H-M   'P 1'
#
loop_
_entity.id
_entity.type
_entity.pdbx_description
1 polymer ?
#
loop_
_entity_poly.entity_id
_entity_poly.type
_entity_poly.pdbx_seq_one_letter_code
_entity_poly.pdbx_strand_id
1 'polypeptide(L)'
;MSDNPPITADSPFDFLITEPEGEVKAVLMLAHGSGAPMDSSFMERISAMLNANGIVVVRFEFSYMARRRVDGKRRPAGRAERWTHHYFRAVDELLAGESWKAEWNGLPLLIGGKSMGGRVATMLSCDEELDLAVKGVVVFGYPFHPISKSEPENWRLEPLEKSLLPILICQGERDDFGWWDEVDAIDLPPQVSLEWIPNGSHDLGPTGKSEATMKSNLELAARLAAQFAANPPLPIVEFQDEAEEDGEE
;
A
#
# COMPACT_ATOMS: atom_id res chain seq x y z
N MET A 1 -31.48 18.79 -2.69
CA MET A 1 -30.69 18.02 -3.68
C MET A 1 -29.35 18.72 -3.70
N SER A 2 -28.26 18.04 -3.38
CA SER A 2 -26.93 18.67 -3.36
C SER A 2 -26.49 18.91 -4.80
N ASP A 3 -26.23 20.16 -5.15
CA ASP A 3 -25.75 20.62 -6.47
C ASP A 3 -24.27 20.26 -6.73
N ASN A 4 -23.72 19.27 -6.01
CA ASN A 4 -22.35 18.84 -6.24
C ASN A 4 -22.24 18.09 -7.57
N PRO A 5 -21.25 18.42 -8.41
CA PRO A 5 -21.03 17.72 -9.66
C PRO A 5 -20.75 16.21 -9.40
N PRO A 6 -21.06 15.34 -10.36
CA PRO A 6 -20.80 13.92 -10.20
C PRO A 6 -19.30 13.66 -10.02
N ILE A 7 -18.92 12.87 -9.01
CA ILE A 7 -17.53 12.46 -8.82
C ILE A 7 -17.10 11.54 -9.99
N THR A 8 -16.06 11.96 -10.68
CA THR A 8 -15.43 11.24 -11.80
C THR A 8 -14.02 10.78 -11.43
N ALA A 9 -13.32 10.11 -12.32
CA ALA A 9 -11.91 9.79 -12.13
C ALA A 9 -11.02 11.05 -12.09
N ASP A 10 -11.46 12.17 -12.64
CA ASP A 10 -10.74 13.44 -12.72
C ASP A 10 -11.14 14.44 -11.62
N SER A 11 -12.03 14.05 -10.72
CA SER A 11 -12.39 14.89 -9.57
C SER A 11 -11.20 15.04 -8.63
N PRO A 12 -11.03 16.20 -7.95
CA PRO A 12 -10.04 16.39 -6.90
C PRO A 12 -10.18 15.36 -5.77
N PHE A 13 -9.08 15.08 -5.08
CA PHE A 13 -9.09 14.14 -3.96
C PHE A 13 -9.42 14.85 -2.65
N ASP A 14 -10.29 14.21 -1.86
CA ASP A 14 -10.43 14.51 -0.45
C ASP A 14 -9.40 13.66 0.33
N PHE A 15 -8.38 14.32 0.88
CA PHE A 15 -7.40 13.66 1.72
C PHE A 15 -7.83 13.69 3.19
N LEU A 16 -7.86 12.51 3.81
CA LEU A 16 -8.03 12.37 5.26
C LEU A 16 -6.65 12.18 5.89
N ILE A 17 -6.12 13.24 6.47
CA ILE A 17 -4.77 13.27 7.02
C ILE A 17 -4.83 13.10 8.54
N THR A 18 -3.97 12.22 9.06
CA THR A 18 -3.73 12.06 10.49
C THR A 18 -2.23 12.12 10.78
N GLU A 19 -1.85 12.80 11.86
CA GLU A 19 -0.47 13.13 12.17
C GLU A 19 -0.06 12.58 13.55
N PRO A 20 1.24 12.31 13.74
CA PRO A 20 1.82 12.03 15.06
C PRO A 20 1.63 13.21 16.02
N GLU A 21 1.49 12.91 17.33
CA GLU A 21 1.58 13.95 18.37
C GLU A 21 3.04 14.43 18.59
N GLY A 22 4.03 13.69 18.09
CA GLY A 22 5.47 13.95 18.25
C GLY A 22 6.18 14.16 16.92
N GLU A 23 7.46 13.78 16.90
CA GLU A 23 8.32 13.90 15.72
C GLU A 23 7.77 13.13 14.53
N VAL A 24 7.71 13.80 13.38
CA VAL A 24 7.35 13.19 12.10
C VAL A 24 8.60 12.60 11.46
N LYS A 25 8.55 11.32 11.09
CA LYS A 25 9.67 10.55 10.50
C LYS A 25 9.44 10.16 9.05
N ALA A 26 8.19 10.03 8.64
CA ALA A 26 7.80 9.66 7.29
C ALA A 26 6.36 10.07 6.99
N VAL A 27 6.01 10.09 5.72
CA VAL A 27 4.64 10.23 5.23
C VAL A 27 4.24 8.94 4.51
N LEU A 28 3.08 8.39 4.81
CA LEU A 28 2.50 7.24 4.12
C LEU A 28 1.17 7.63 3.48
N MET A 29 1.12 7.59 2.16
CA MET A 29 -0.15 7.66 1.43
C MET A 29 -0.78 6.28 1.39
N LEU A 30 -1.97 6.13 1.99
CA LEU A 30 -2.57 4.84 2.31
C LEU A 30 -3.92 4.65 1.61
N ALA A 31 -3.98 3.75 0.63
CA ALA A 31 -5.19 3.40 -0.09
C ALA A 31 -6.01 2.32 0.64
N HIS A 32 -7.33 2.45 0.56
CA HIS A 32 -8.28 1.50 1.17
C HIS A 32 -8.41 0.20 0.37
N GLY A 33 -8.93 -0.85 0.99
CA GLY A 33 -9.29 -2.12 0.35
C GLY A 33 -10.55 -2.01 -0.52
N SER A 34 -10.86 -3.07 -1.29
CA SER A 34 -11.95 -3.06 -2.27
C SER A 34 -13.35 -2.85 -1.68
N GLY A 35 -13.58 -3.27 -0.45
CA GLY A 35 -14.91 -3.33 0.16
C GLY A 35 -15.23 -2.23 1.18
N ALA A 36 -14.22 -1.53 1.69
CA ALA A 36 -14.34 -0.62 2.82
C ALA A 36 -13.69 0.75 2.53
N PRO A 37 -14.28 1.86 3.03
CA PRO A 37 -13.80 3.21 2.77
C PRO A 37 -12.53 3.57 3.56
N MET A 38 -11.93 4.72 3.23
CA MET A 38 -10.71 5.21 3.87
C MET A 38 -10.82 5.49 5.38
N ASP A 39 -12.03 5.60 5.91
CA ASP A 39 -12.37 5.77 7.33
C ASP A 39 -12.99 4.51 7.96
N SER A 40 -12.77 3.34 7.34
CA SER A 40 -13.17 2.07 7.94
C SER A 40 -12.38 1.78 9.21
N SER A 41 -12.96 0.95 10.09
CA SER A 41 -12.34 0.60 11.38
C SER A 41 -10.90 0.08 11.27
N PHE A 42 -10.58 -0.70 10.24
CA PHE A 42 -9.20 -1.12 9.99
C PHE A 42 -8.31 0.09 9.66
N MET A 43 -8.73 0.93 8.70
CA MET A 43 -7.96 2.09 8.25
C MET A 43 -7.73 3.10 9.39
N GLU A 44 -8.73 3.34 10.23
CA GLU A 44 -8.58 4.22 11.40
C GLU A 44 -7.60 3.66 12.41
N ARG A 45 -7.72 2.37 12.75
CA ARG A 45 -6.85 1.73 13.74
C ARG A 45 -5.41 1.66 13.27
N ILE A 46 -5.15 1.23 12.04
CA ILE A 46 -3.77 1.16 11.53
C ILE A 46 -3.16 2.56 11.42
N SER A 47 -3.93 3.57 10.99
CA SER A 47 -3.46 4.95 10.96
C SER A 47 -3.06 5.46 12.34
N ALA A 48 -3.86 5.20 13.37
CA ALA A 48 -3.52 5.58 14.74
C ALA A 48 -2.22 4.91 15.24
N MET A 49 -2.00 3.62 14.89
CA MET A 49 -0.75 2.93 15.24
C MET A 49 0.45 3.46 14.46
N LEU A 50 0.28 3.81 13.19
CA LEU A 50 1.31 4.45 12.37
C LEU A 50 1.67 5.83 12.91
N ASN A 51 0.68 6.66 13.26
CA ASN A 51 0.92 7.95 13.89
C ASN A 51 1.70 7.80 15.22
N ALA A 52 1.36 6.81 16.05
CA ALA A 52 2.10 6.53 17.28
C ALA A 52 3.59 6.16 17.05
N ASN A 53 3.95 5.77 15.81
CA ASN A 53 5.32 5.47 15.40
C ASN A 53 6.00 6.58 14.57
N GLY A 54 5.39 7.76 14.50
CA GLY A 54 5.98 8.93 13.83
C GLY A 54 5.65 9.02 12.32
N ILE A 55 4.68 8.27 11.82
CA ILE A 55 4.29 8.31 10.41
C ILE A 55 3.02 9.15 10.25
N VAL A 56 3.08 10.19 9.41
CA VAL A 56 1.88 10.88 8.91
C VAL A 56 1.14 9.93 7.97
N VAL A 57 -0.17 9.81 8.10
CA VAL A 57 -0.98 8.97 7.21
C VAL A 57 -1.94 9.84 6.41
N VAL A 58 -1.78 9.81 5.09
CA VAL A 58 -2.63 10.49 4.11
C VAL A 58 -3.52 9.44 3.45
N ARG A 59 -4.80 9.41 3.78
CA ARG A 59 -5.77 8.48 3.20
C ARG A 59 -6.59 9.15 2.13
N PHE A 60 -6.94 8.42 1.10
CA PHE A 60 -7.80 8.88 0.01
C PHE A 60 -8.74 7.77 -0.47
N GLU A 61 -9.68 8.10 -1.33
CA GLU A 61 -10.61 7.12 -1.91
C GLU A 61 -10.49 7.03 -3.42
N PHE A 62 -10.48 5.80 -3.91
CA PHE A 62 -10.75 5.56 -5.33
C PHE A 62 -12.16 6.05 -5.69
N SER A 63 -12.33 6.61 -6.88
CA SER A 63 -13.57 7.30 -7.27
C SER A 63 -14.85 6.48 -7.12
N TYR A 64 -14.79 5.14 -7.20
CA TYR A 64 -15.97 4.30 -6.96
C TYR A 64 -16.43 4.34 -5.50
N MET A 65 -15.49 4.47 -4.57
CA MET A 65 -15.77 4.55 -3.14
C MET A 65 -16.22 5.97 -2.77
N ALA A 66 -15.56 7.00 -3.31
CA ALA A 66 -15.96 8.40 -3.12
C ALA A 66 -17.42 8.63 -3.62
N ARG A 67 -17.79 8.05 -4.77
CA ARG A 67 -19.18 8.07 -5.26
C ARG A 67 -20.16 7.42 -4.27
N ARG A 68 -19.75 6.34 -3.60
CA ARG A 68 -20.60 5.69 -2.60
C ARG A 68 -20.92 6.60 -1.43
N ARG A 69 -20.02 7.52 -1.05
CA ARG A 69 -20.29 8.52 -0.01
C ARG A 69 -21.42 9.46 -0.40
N VAL A 70 -21.50 9.82 -1.69
CA VAL A 70 -22.49 10.76 -2.19
C VAL A 70 -23.87 10.11 -2.35
N ASP A 71 -23.93 8.90 -2.91
CA ASP A 71 -25.22 8.30 -3.31
C ASP A 71 -25.60 7.02 -2.54
N GLY A 72 -24.75 6.56 -1.61
CA GLY A 72 -24.97 5.36 -0.80
C GLY A 72 -24.89 4.03 -1.57
N LYS A 73 -24.70 4.06 -2.90
CA LYS A 73 -24.75 2.85 -3.73
C LYS A 73 -23.43 2.09 -3.71
N ARG A 74 -23.46 0.82 -3.32
CA ARG A 74 -22.32 -0.08 -3.41
C ARG A 74 -21.97 -0.34 -4.87
N ARG A 75 -20.68 -0.20 -5.20
CA ARG A 75 -20.11 -0.51 -6.50
C ARG A 75 -18.93 -1.46 -6.32
N PRO A 76 -18.79 -2.47 -7.20
CA PRO A 76 -17.57 -3.29 -7.19
C PRO A 76 -16.38 -2.42 -7.59
N ALA A 77 -15.24 -2.67 -6.97
CA ALA A 77 -14.00 -2.01 -7.33
C ALA A 77 -13.56 -2.31 -8.77
N GLY A 78 -13.91 -3.50 -9.26
CA GLY A 78 -13.41 -4.00 -10.54
C GLY A 78 -11.96 -4.49 -10.43
N ARG A 79 -11.25 -4.46 -11.54
CA ARG A 79 -9.83 -4.88 -11.58
C ARG A 79 -8.93 -3.80 -10.99
N ALA A 80 -7.90 -4.21 -10.24
CA ALA A 80 -6.96 -3.30 -9.58
C ALA A 80 -6.21 -2.40 -10.57
N GLU A 81 -5.88 -2.94 -11.75
CA GLU A 81 -5.17 -2.24 -12.83
C GLU A 81 -5.82 -0.90 -13.23
N ARG A 82 -7.13 -0.81 -13.09
CA ARG A 82 -7.87 0.42 -13.40
C ARG A 82 -7.58 1.58 -12.45
N TRP A 83 -7.00 1.27 -11.29
CA TRP A 83 -6.79 2.24 -10.22
C TRP A 83 -5.34 2.73 -10.12
N THR A 84 -4.42 2.17 -10.91
CA THR A 84 -3.01 2.57 -10.88
C THR A 84 -2.87 4.05 -11.24
N HIS A 85 -3.39 4.48 -12.39
CA HIS A 85 -3.37 5.88 -12.78
C HIS A 85 -4.15 6.81 -11.82
N HIS A 86 -5.23 6.31 -11.18
CA HIS A 86 -5.96 7.09 -10.18
C HIS A 86 -5.13 7.30 -8.91
N TYR A 87 -4.33 6.30 -8.51
CA TYR A 87 -3.41 6.44 -7.39
C TYR A 87 -2.24 7.38 -7.76
N PHE A 88 -1.68 7.23 -8.97
CA PHE A 88 -0.66 8.13 -9.50
C PHE A 88 -1.10 9.60 -9.37
N ARG A 89 -2.27 9.93 -9.91
CA ARG A 89 -2.85 11.27 -9.76
C ARG A 89 -3.02 11.72 -8.31
N ALA A 90 -3.35 10.81 -7.40
CA ALA A 90 -3.49 11.16 -6.00
C ALA A 90 -2.13 11.53 -5.38
N VAL A 91 -1.04 10.86 -5.78
CA VAL A 91 0.34 11.22 -5.37
C VAL A 91 0.70 12.60 -5.91
N ASP A 92 0.49 12.85 -7.20
CA ASP A 92 0.79 14.14 -7.82
C ASP A 92 0.00 15.28 -7.17
N GLU A 93 -1.31 15.07 -6.95
CA GLU A 93 -2.17 16.10 -6.34
C GLU A 93 -1.77 16.36 -4.87
N LEU A 94 -1.34 15.34 -4.13
CA LEU A 94 -0.82 15.52 -2.78
C LEU A 94 0.46 16.38 -2.80
N LEU A 95 1.43 16.03 -3.64
CA LEU A 95 2.74 16.70 -3.70
C LEU A 95 2.66 18.12 -4.22
N ALA A 96 1.78 18.40 -5.19
CA ALA A 96 1.59 19.72 -5.78
C ALA A 96 0.60 20.60 -5.00
N GLY A 97 -0.20 20.03 -4.11
CA GLY A 97 -1.31 20.70 -3.44
C GLY A 97 -0.97 21.30 -2.08
N GLU A 98 -1.95 22.04 -1.53
CA GLU A 98 -1.86 22.64 -0.20
C GLU A 98 -1.89 21.61 0.95
N SER A 99 -2.21 20.35 0.65
CA SER A 99 -2.24 19.26 1.61
C SER A 99 -0.85 18.79 2.02
N TRP A 100 0.18 19.03 1.18
CA TRP A 100 1.56 18.74 1.51
C TRP A 100 2.13 19.87 2.38
N LYS A 101 2.59 19.53 3.58
CA LYS A 101 3.14 20.52 4.49
C LYS A 101 4.65 20.69 4.27
N ALA A 102 5.13 21.93 4.37
CA ALA A 102 6.55 22.25 4.23
C ALA A 102 7.45 21.48 5.22
N GLU A 103 6.94 21.18 6.41
CA GLU A 103 7.65 20.39 7.44
C GLU A 103 7.87 18.92 7.06
N TRP A 104 7.18 18.41 6.04
CA TRP A 104 7.38 17.06 5.52
C TRP A 104 8.43 16.99 4.41
N ASN A 105 8.95 18.15 3.96
CA ASN A 105 9.99 18.19 2.94
C ASN A 105 11.25 17.46 3.41
N GLY A 106 11.77 16.57 2.56
CA GLY A 106 12.95 15.77 2.87
C GLY A 106 12.68 14.51 3.69
N LEU A 107 11.44 14.31 4.17
CA LEU A 107 11.04 13.04 4.78
C LEU A 107 10.74 12.00 3.68
N PRO A 108 10.94 10.71 3.94
CA PRO A 108 10.54 9.67 3.00
C PRO A 108 9.02 9.65 2.82
N LEU A 109 8.57 9.72 1.58
CA LEU A 109 7.20 9.44 1.19
C LEU A 109 7.08 7.95 0.83
N LEU A 110 6.15 7.27 1.45
CA LEU A 110 5.77 5.90 1.12
C LEU A 110 4.37 5.90 0.50
N ILE A 111 4.14 4.99 -0.42
CA ILE A 111 2.80 4.65 -0.89
C ILE A 111 2.41 3.29 -0.32
N GLY A 112 1.13 2.99 -0.25
CA GLY A 112 0.72 1.69 0.27
C GLY A 112 -0.78 1.54 0.37
N GLY A 113 -1.19 0.48 1.04
CA GLY A 113 -2.62 0.24 1.21
C GLY A 113 -2.96 -1.09 1.84
N LYS A 114 -4.25 -1.22 2.10
CA LYS A 114 -4.87 -2.47 2.54
C LYS A 114 -5.31 -3.28 1.33
N SER A 115 -4.91 -4.56 1.26
CA SER A 115 -5.45 -5.50 0.26
C SER A 115 -5.32 -4.97 -1.18
N MET A 116 -6.44 -4.77 -1.88
CA MET A 116 -6.46 -4.19 -3.22
C MET A 116 -5.69 -2.86 -3.30
N GLY A 117 -5.83 -1.98 -2.30
CA GLY A 117 -5.10 -0.71 -2.29
C GLY A 117 -3.58 -0.88 -2.22
N GLY A 118 -3.11 -1.86 -1.44
CA GLY A 118 -1.70 -2.23 -1.40
C GLY A 118 -1.22 -2.82 -2.73
N ARG A 119 -2.02 -3.71 -3.34
CA ARG A 119 -1.70 -4.24 -4.68
C ARG A 119 -1.63 -3.14 -5.73
N VAL A 120 -2.54 -2.15 -5.70
CA VAL A 120 -2.49 -1.00 -6.62
C VAL A 120 -1.22 -0.17 -6.39
N ALA A 121 -0.83 0.08 -5.13
CA ALA A 121 0.42 0.76 -4.81
C ALA A 121 1.66 0.00 -5.34
N THR A 122 1.66 -1.34 -5.20
CA THR A 122 2.72 -2.19 -5.77
C THR A 122 2.75 -2.11 -7.31
N MET A 123 1.60 -2.08 -7.97
CA MET A 123 1.55 -1.89 -9.42
C MET A 123 2.04 -0.51 -9.84
N LEU A 124 1.74 0.51 -9.05
CA LEU A 124 2.21 1.87 -9.28
C LEU A 124 3.74 1.98 -9.13
N SER A 125 4.35 1.21 -8.22
CA SER A 125 5.81 1.20 -8.05
C SER A 125 6.59 0.59 -9.22
N CYS A 126 5.91 0.03 -10.22
CA CYS A 126 6.49 -0.42 -11.48
C CYS A 126 6.56 0.70 -12.54
N ASP A 127 6.04 1.89 -12.23
CA ASP A 127 5.96 3.02 -13.15
C ASP A 127 7.21 3.90 -13.01
N GLU A 128 7.96 4.07 -14.09
CA GLU A 128 9.18 4.89 -14.15
C GLU A 128 8.87 6.39 -14.00
N GLU A 129 7.63 6.81 -14.26
CA GLU A 129 7.18 8.20 -14.11
C GLU A 129 6.79 8.55 -12.67
N LEU A 130 6.77 7.56 -11.75
CA LEU A 130 6.46 7.82 -10.35
C LEU A 130 7.48 8.77 -9.71
N ASP A 131 6.98 9.77 -8.98
CA ASP A 131 7.83 10.79 -8.37
C ASP A 131 8.94 10.19 -7.49
N LEU A 132 10.16 10.69 -7.67
CA LEU A 132 11.36 10.26 -6.95
C LEU A 132 11.29 10.50 -5.43
N ALA A 133 10.32 11.29 -4.95
CA ALA A 133 10.05 11.43 -3.52
C ALA A 133 9.52 10.14 -2.90
N VAL A 134 8.88 9.25 -3.69
CA VAL A 134 8.38 7.96 -3.23
C VAL A 134 9.55 7.00 -3.02
N LYS A 135 9.70 6.47 -1.80
CA LYS A 135 10.85 5.67 -1.39
C LYS A 135 10.54 4.20 -1.15
N GLY A 136 9.28 3.81 -1.16
CA GLY A 136 8.90 2.42 -0.94
C GLY A 136 7.40 2.21 -0.84
N VAL A 137 7.04 0.95 -0.76
CA VAL A 137 5.64 0.50 -0.70
C VAL A 137 5.38 -0.25 0.59
N VAL A 138 4.27 0.03 1.27
CA VAL A 138 3.82 -0.69 2.47
C VAL A 138 2.46 -1.30 2.24
N VAL A 139 2.35 -2.62 2.37
CA VAL A 139 1.13 -3.37 2.12
C VAL A 139 0.66 -4.08 3.39
N PHE A 140 -0.60 -3.89 3.75
CA PHE A 140 -1.26 -4.61 4.83
C PHE A 140 -2.20 -5.68 4.25
N GLY A 141 -1.76 -6.94 4.25
CA GLY A 141 -2.46 -8.07 3.64
C GLY A 141 -2.44 -8.00 2.11
N TYR A 142 -1.34 -8.43 1.50
CA TYR A 142 -1.25 -8.52 0.04
C TYR A 142 -2.13 -9.67 -0.47
N PRO A 143 -3.02 -9.44 -1.44
CA PRO A 143 -3.85 -10.51 -1.96
C PRO A 143 -3.09 -11.32 -3.02
N PHE A 144 -2.22 -12.24 -2.58
CA PHE A 144 -1.37 -13.06 -3.47
C PHE A 144 -2.17 -13.79 -4.54
N HIS A 145 -3.33 -14.33 -4.18
CA HIS A 145 -4.28 -14.96 -5.11
C HIS A 145 -5.72 -14.65 -4.68
N PRO A 146 -6.75 -14.91 -5.50
CA PRO A 146 -8.14 -14.87 -5.05
C PRO A 146 -8.43 -16.00 -4.05
N ILE A 147 -9.32 -15.75 -3.09
CA ILE A 147 -9.75 -16.79 -2.13
C ILE A 147 -10.13 -18.07 -2.87
N SER A 148 -9.64 -19.21 -2.38
CA SER A 148 -9.87 -20.55 -2.95
C SER A 148 -9.40 -20.74 -4.40
N LYS A 149 -8.38 -19.97 -4.83
CA LYS A 149 -7.74 -20.08 -6.15
C LYS A 149 -6.23 -19.95 -6.01
N SER A 150 -5.62 -20.94 -5.38
CA SER A 150 -4.16 -20.98 -5.14
C SER A 150 -3.38 -21.68 -6.27
N GLU A 151 -4.02 -21.97 -7.42
CA GLU A 151 -3.32 -22.48 -8.59
C GLU A 151 -2.34 -21.41 -9.14
N PRO A 152 -1.16 -21.82 -9.66
CA PRO A 152 -0.09 -20.90 -10.07
C PRO A 152 -0.52 -19.76 -10.99
N GLU A 153 -1.44 -20.00 -11.91
CA GLU A 153 -1.94 -19.00 -12.85
C GLU A 153 -2.79 -17.89 -12.20
N ASN A 154 -3.23 -18.07 -10.96
CA ASN A 154 -4.01 -17.08 -10.22
C ASN A 154 -3.15 -16.18 -9.32
N TRP A 155 -1.86 -16.51 -9.19
CA TRP A 155 -0.95 -15.74 -8.36
C TRP A 155 -0.62 -14.38 -8.96
N ARG A 156 -0.48 -13.39 -8.11
CA ARG A 156 -0.32 -11.98 -8.47
C ARG A 156 1.08 -11.51 -8.15
N LEU A 157 2.09 -12.21 -8.66
CA LEU A 157 3.51 -11.98 -8.37
C LEU A 157 4.14 -10.92 -9.27
N GLU A 158 3.66 -10.79 -10.51
CA GLU A 158 4.24 -9.88 -11.50
C GLU A 158 4.49 -8.44 -10.98
N PRO A 159 3.58 -7.76 -10.24
CA PRO A 159 3.89 -6.43 -9.71
C PRO A 159 4.98 -6.44 -8.62
N LEU A 160 5.14 -7.55 -7.89
CA LEU A 160 6.21 -7.70 -6.92
C LEU A 160 7.57 -7.85 -7.61
N GLU A 161 7.61 -8.61 -8.70
CA GLU A 161 8.79 -8.86 -9.52
C GLU A 161 9.28 -7.61 -10.26
N LYS A 162 8.32 -6.79 -10.74
CA LYS A 162 8.60 -5.60 -11.56
C LYS A 162 8.74 -4.30 -10.77
N SER A 163 8.55 -4.33 -9.46
CA SER A 163 8.65 -3.12 -8.66
C SER A 163 10.04 -2.50 -8.71
N LEU A 164 10.10 -1.21 -9.00
CA LEU A 164 11.31 -0.41 -8.97
C LEU A 164 11.65 0.09 -7.55
N LEU A 165 10.74 -0.13 -6.59
CA LEU A 165 10.88 0.32 -5.22
C LEU A 165 10.86 -0.88 -4.25
N PRO A 166 11.52 -0.75 -3.09
CA PRO A 166 11.40 -1.75 -2.03
C PRO A 166 9.96 -1.83 -1.53
N ILE A 167 9.54 -3.04 -1.17
CA ILE A 167 8.18 -3.35 -0.71
C ILE A 167 8.24 -4.01 0.66
N LEU A 168 7.47 -3.52 1.61
CA LEU A 168 7.14 -4.22 2.84
C LEU A 168 5.72 -4.79 2.75
N ILE A 169 5.58 -6.07 2.98
CA ILE A 169 4.29 -6.74 3.11
C ILE A 169 4.13 -7.23 4.55
N CYS A 170 3.15 -6.67 5.28
CA CYS A 170 2.68 -7.23 6.55
C CYS A 170 1.53 -8.18 6.25
N GLN A 171 1.78 -9.50 6.30
CA GLN A 171 0.83 -10.54 5.93
C GLN A 171 0.36 -11.34 7.14
N GLY A 172 -0.94 -11.56 7.26
CA GLY A 172 -1.47 -12.44 8.30
C GLY A 172 -1.12 -13.91 8.01
N GLU A 173 -0.62 -14.66 9.00
CA GLU A 173 -0.31 -16.09 8.83
C GLU A 173 -1.50 -16.92 8.34
N ARG A 174 -2.73 -16.44 8.57
CA ARG A 174 -3.99 -17.09 8.19
C ARG A 174 -4.82 -16.22 7.25
N ASP A 175 -4.17 -15.55 6.33
CA ASP A 175 -4.83 -14.76 5.30
C ASP A 175 -5.30 -15.66 4.16
N ASP A 176 -6.61 -15.74 3.91
CA ASP A 176 -7.20 -16.56 2.83
C ASP A 176 -6.77 -16.13 1.42
N PHE A 177 -6.10 -14.98 1.28
CA PHE A 177 -5.52 -14.52 0.02
C PHE A 177 -4.04 -14.90 -0.14
N GLY A 178 -3.52 -15.76 0.72
CA GLY A 178 -2.15 -16.27 0.76
C GLY A 178 -1.77 -16.68 2.18
N TRP A 179 -2.00 -17.95 2.52
CA TRP A 179 -1.61 -18.57 3.78
C TRP A 179 -0.08 -18.65 3.89
N TRP A 180 0.41 -18.70 5.12
CA TRP A 180 1.86 -18.71 5.37
C TRP A 180 2.59 -19.84 4.63
N ASP A 181 2.05 -21.06 4.62
CA ASP A 181 2.65 -22.22 3.97
C ASP A 181 2.59 -22.16 2.43
N GLU A 182 1.60 -21.47 1.87
CA GLU A 182 1.49 -21.23 0.43
C GLU A 182 2.51 -20.18 -0.02
N VAL A 183 2.64 -19.09 0.73
CA VAL A 183 3.51 -17.97 0.36
C VAL A 183 4.98 -18.25 0.71
N ASP A 184 5.25 -18.95 1.80
CA ASP A 184 6.61 -19.35 2.21
C ASP A 184 7.27 -20.31 1.19
N ALA A 185 6.44 -20.99 0.39
CA ALA A 185 6.91 -21.86 -0.69
C ALA A 185 7.33 -21.10 -1.97
N ILE A 186 7.14 -19.75 -2.00
CA ILE A 186 7.45 -18.91 -3.15
C ILE A 186 8.75 -18.15 -2.91
N ASP A 187 9.62 -18.17 -3.91
CA ASP A 187 10.82 -17.32 -3.92
C ASP A 187 10.41 -15.89 -4.30
N LEU A 188 10.20 -15.06 -3.29
CA LEU A 188 9.85 -13.64 -3.50
C LEU A 188 11.08 -12.84 -3.93
N PRO A 189 10.90 -11.82 -4.78
CA PRO A 189 12.01 -10.98 -5.23
C PRO A 189 12.71 -10.29 -4.05
N PRO A 190 14.03 -10.02 -4.16
CA PRO A 190 14.84 -9.50 -3.05
C PRO A 190 14.42 -8.11 -2.57
N GLN A 191 13.72 -7.32 -3.38
CA GLN A 191 13.16 -6.03 -2.97
C GLN A 191 11.90 -6.18 -2.09
N VAL A 192 11.36 -7.39 -1.91
CA VAL A 192 10.19 -7.66 -1.10
C VAL A 192 10.58 -8.18 0.27
N SER A 193 10.26 -7.41 1.30
CA SER A 193 10.32 -7.84 2.70
C SER A 193 8.94 -8.33 3.13
N LEU A 194 8.82 -9.62 3.39
CA LEU A 194 7.59 -10.23 3.88
C LEU A 194 7.68 -10.45 5.39
N GLU A 195 6.74 -9.87 6.13
CA GLU A 195 6.67 -9.96 7.59
C GLU A 195 5.35 -10.61 8.02
N TRP A 196 5.47 -11.73 8.72
CA TRP A 196 4.31 -12.48 9.18
C TRP A 196 3.71 -11.87 10.45
N ILE A 197 2.40 -11.65 10.41
CA ILE A 197 1.63 -11.16 11.54
C ILE A 197 0.97 -12.36 12.26
N PRO A 198 1.32 -12.60 13.54
CA PRO A 198 0.99 -13.83 14.24
C PRO A 198 -0.51 -14.13 14.26
N ASN A 199 -0.88 -15.30 13.74
CA ASN A 199 -2.24 -15.81 13.72
C ASN A 199 -3.24 -14.89 13.00
N GLY A 200 -2.75 -13.89 12.25
CA GLY A 200 -3.55 -12.84 11.62
C GLY A 200 -4.34 -13.35 10.41
N SER A 201 -5.57 -12.89 10.30
CA SER A 201 -6.39 -13.01 9.08
C SER A 201 -6.01 -11.93 8.06
N HIS A 202 -6.80 -11.82 6.99
CA HIS A 202 -6.64 -10.73 6.01
C HIS A 202 -6.64 -9.33 6.61
N ASP A 203 -7.36 -9.09 7.70
CA ASP A 203 -7.36 -7.82 8.44
C ASP A 203 -6.33 -7.80 9.59
N LEU A 204 -5.33 -8.69 9.55
CA LEU A 204 -4.26 -8.86 10.53
C LEU A 204 -4.75 -9.24 11.94
N GLY A 205 -6.05 -9.28 12.18
CA GLY A 205 -6.61 -9.73 13.46
C GLY A 205 -6.46 -11.24 13.62
N PRO A 206 -6.21 -11.74 14.85
CA PRO A 206 -6.05 -13.15 15.09
C PRO A 206 -7.37 -13.91 14.90
N THR A 207 -7.25 -15.14 14.41
CA THR A 207 -8.36 -16.08 14.26
C THR A 207 -8.31 -17.16 15.35
N GLY A 208 -9.47 -17.47 15.95
CA GLY A 208 -9.56 -18.51 16.98
C GLY A 208 -8.86 -18.13 18.29
N LYS A 209 -8.35 -19.14 19.01
CA LYS A 209 -7.58 -18.91 20.25
C LYS A 209 -6.16 -18.51 19.90
N SER A 210 -5.73 -17.34 20.34
CA SER A 210 -4.41 -16.77 20.10
C SER A 210 -3.98 -15.93 21.30
N GLU A 211 -2.69 -15.87 21.58
CA GLU A 211 -2.12 -14.88 22.50
C GLU A 211 -2.05 -13.50 21.89
N ALA A 212 -1.98 -13.42 20.55
CA ALA A 212 -2.05 -12.18 19.81
C ALA A 212 -3.47 -11.58 19.87
N THR A 213 -3.54 -10.28 19.76
CA THR A 213 -4.79 -9.51 19.67
C THR A 213 -4.77 -8.65 18.40
N MET A 214 -5.93 -8.17 17.96
CA MET A 214 -5.99 -7.18 16.87
C MET A 214 -5.07 -5.99 17.16
N LYS A 215 -5.06 -5.52 18.40
CA LYS A 215 -4.23 -4.37 18.81
C LYS A 215 -2.74 -4.70 18.68
N SER A 216 -2.27 -5.79 19.28
CA SER A 216 -0.85 -6.15 19.23
C SER A 216 -0.35 -6.42 17.78
N ASN A 217 -1.20 -6.98 16.93
CA ASN A 217 -0.88 -7.22 15.54
C ASN A 217 -0.77 -5.93 14.72
N LEU A 218 -1.69 -4.98 14.92
CA LEU A 218 -1.61 -3.67 14.27
C LEU A 218 -0.43 -2.84 14.80
N GLU A 219 -0.11 -2.92 16.10
CA GLU A 219 1.09 -2.31 16.67
C GLU A 219 2.38 -2.88 16.06
N LEU A 220 2.43 -4.21 15.86
CA LEU A 220 3.54 -4.87 15.18
C LEU A 220 3.68 -4.36 13.74
N ALA A 221 2.60 -4.40 12.96
CA ALA A 221 2.60 -3.97 11.56
C ALA A 221 3.01 -2.49 11.42
N ALA A 222 2.53 -1.61 12.30
CA ALA A 222 2.89 -0.19 12.29
C ALA A 222 4.38 0.04 12.65
N ARG A 223 4.91 -0.72 13.62
CA ARG A 223 6.34 -0.67 13.97
C ARG A 223 7.23 -1.14 12.82
N LEU A 224 6.87 -2.23 12.15
CA LEU A 224 7.57 -2.73 10.97
C LEU A 224 7.55 -1.68 9.85
N ALA A 225 6.41 -1.04 9.59
CA ALA A 225 6.31 0.03 8.61
C ALA A 225 7.21 1.24 8.97
N ALA A 226 7.31 1.60 10.26
CA ALA A 226 8.19 2.69 10.69
C ALA A 226 9.67 2.32 10.58
N GLN A 227 10.05 1.09 10.85
CA GLN A 227 11.41 0.59 10.65
C GLN A 227 11.79 0.58 9.16
N PHE A 228 10.89 0.12 8.32
CA PHE A 228 11.04 0.15 6.87
C PHE A 228 11.18 1.59 6.34
N ALA A 229 10.36 2.52 6.82
CA ALA A 229 10.44 3.93 6.42
C ALA A 229 11.78 4.57 6.79
N ALA A 230 12.37 4.19 7.93
CA ALA A 230 13.65 4.72 8.38
C ALA A 230 14.84 4.18 7.58
N ASN A 231 14.76 2.93 7.10
CA ASN A 231 15.82 2.24 6.38
C ASN A 231 15.23 1.35 5.29
N PRO A 232 14.63 1.91 4.23
CA PRO A 232 14.15 1.09 3.13
C PRO A 232 15.35 0.36 2.50
N PRO A 233 15.23 -0.94 2.18
CA PRO A 233 16.25 -1.63 1.40
C PRO A 233 16.56 -0.84 0.13
N LEU A 234 17.82 -0.80 -0.29
CA LEU A 234 18.16 -0.14 -1.54
C LEU A 234 17.49 -0.90 -2.70
N PRO A 235 16.91 -0.19 -3.68
CA PRO A 235 16.43 -0.84 -4.89
C PRO A 235 17.61 -1.56 -5.56
N ILE A 236 17.37 -2.78 -6.04
CA ILE A 236 18.37 -3.51 -6.82
C ILE A 236 18.43 -2.85 -8.20
N VAL A 237 19.42 -1.99 -8.39
CA VAL A 237 19.77 -1.49 -9.72
C VAL A 237 20.64 -2.56 -10.36
N GLU A 238 20.07 -3.41 -11.21
CA GLU A 238 20.88 -4.18 -12.15
C GLU A 238 21.48 -3.18 -13.13
N PHE A 239 22.78 -2.89 -12.95
CA PHE A 239 23.55 -2.26 -14.02
C PHE A 239 23.58 -3.27 -15.17
N GLN A 240 22.84 -3.01 -16.24
CA GLN A 240 23.10 -3.65 -17.52
C GLN A 240 24.48 -3.12 -17.93
N ASP A 241 25.51 -3.97 -17.78
CA ASP A 241 26.79 -3.75 -18.44
C ASP A 241 26.49 -3.67 -19.94
N GLU A 242 26.47 -2.47 -20.49
CA GLU A 242 26.56 -2.27 -21.92
C GLU A 242 27.87 -2.93 -22.32
N ALA A 243 27.80 -4.15 -22.85
CA ALA A 243 28.90 -4.80 -23.50
C ALA A 243 29.30 -3.88 -24.68
N GLU A 244 30.41 -3.18 -24.52
CA GLU A 244 31.07 -2.51 -25.64
C GLU A 244 31.31 -3.59 -26.71
N GLU A 245 30.53 -3.53 -27.79
CA GLU A 245 30.89 -4.21 -29.03
C GLU A 245 32.14 -3.50 -29.56
N ASP A 246 33.30 -4.00 -29.14
CA ASP A 246 34.57 -3.70 -29.83
C ASP A 246 34.44 -4.18 -31.26
N GLY A 247 34.17 -3.23 -32.17
CA GLY A 247 34.27 -3.43 -33.58
C GLY A 247 35.73 -3.67 -33.98
N GLU A 248 36.07 -4.91 -34.28
CA GLU A 248 37.25 -5.21 -35.04
C GLU A 248 36.97 -4.97 -36.52
N GLU A 249 37.74 -4.03 -37.10
CA GLU A 249 37.92 -3.84 -38.53
C GLU A 249 38.76 -4.97 -39.20
#